data_a81a7be03954e60677288fea1c3c9331
#
_entry.id   a81a7be03954e60677288fea1c3c9331
#
_cell.length_a   1.000
_cell.length_b   1.000
_cell.length_c   1.000
_cell.angle_alpha   90.00
_cell.angle_beta   90.00
_cell.angle_gamma   90.00
#
_symmetry.space_group_name_H-M   'P 1'
#
loop_
_entity.id
_entity.type
_entity.pdbx_description
1 polymer ?
#
loop_
_entity_poly.entity_id
_entity_poly.type
_entity_poly.pdbx_seq_one_letter_code
_entity_poly.pdbx_strand_id
1 'polypeptide(L)'
;KWAEAIGYFSDLVYVCAPAPLQMGVALGLLSLTDDYYAGLRENFNAKREKICSALQVAGLKPHVPEGAYYVLADLSRLRGSSSRERAMDLLRRTGIACVPGAAFYRDDSGELFGRFSFAKRDEVLDEACERIRRLSL
;
A
#
# COMPACT_ATOMS: atom_id res chain seq x y z
N LYS A 1 10.07 -31.78 3.90
CA LYS A 1 11.42 -31.51 3.35
C LYS A 1 11.72 -30.03 3.19
N TRP A 2 10.93 -29.25 2.42
CA TRP A 2 11.17 -27.79 2.30
C TRP A 2 10.82 -27.03 3.57
N ALA A 3 9.69 -27.34 4.23
CA ALA A 3 9.27 -26.72 5.47
C ALA A 3 10.30 -26.91 6.59
N GLU A 4 10.90 -28.10 6.69
CA GLU A 4 11.96 -28.39 7.67
C GLU A 4 13.22 -27.57 7.40
N ALA A 5 13.66 -27.46 6.14
CA ALA A 5 14.82 -26.66 5.78
C ALA A 5 14.58 -25.16 6.05
N ILE A 6 13.40 -24.63 5.70
CA ILE A 6 13.02 -23.25 5.99
C ILE A 6 12.95 -23.02 7.50
N GLY A 7 12.36 -23.94 8.27
CA GLY A 7 12.30 -23.89 9.72
C GLY A 7 13.68 -23.83 10.35
N TYR A 8 14.61 -24.68 9.89
CA TYR A 8 15.99 -24.69 10.39
C TYR A 8 16.72 -23.37 10.11
N PHE A 9 16.61 -22.82 8.90
CA PHE A 9 17.20 -21.52 8.58
C PHE A 9 16.55 -20.37 9.36
N SER A 10 15.23 -20.41 9.54
CA SER A 10 14.51 -19.41 10.33
C SER A 10 14.98 -19.40 11.77
N ASP A 11 15.18 -20.57 12.37
CA ASP A 11 15.68 -20.72 13.74
C ASP A 11 17.09 -20.12 13.91
N LEU A 12 17.96 -20.30 12.91
CA LEU A 12 19.31 -19.72 12.92
C LEU A 12 19.35 -18.21 12.70
N VAL A 13 18.40 -17.65 11.96
CA VAL A 13 18.40 -16.24 11.58
C VAL A 13 17.60 -15.38 12.56
N TYR A 14 16.41 -15.82 12.96
CA TYR A 14 15.49 -15.04 13.78
C TYR A 14 15.49 -15.47 15.25
N VAL A 15 15.85 -16.69 15.55
CA VAL A 15 15.81 -17.32 16.87
C VAL A 15 14.39 -17.32 17.45
N CYS A 16 13.86 -16.12 17.77
CA CYS A 16 12.48 -15.91 18.21
C CYS A 16 12.10 -14.43 18.08
N ALA A 17 10.81 -14.15 18.07
CA ALA A 17 10.33 -12.77 18.22
C ALA A 17 10.66 -12.26 19.64
N PRO A 18 11.06 -10.98 19.82
CA PRO A 18 11.40 -10.43 21.14
C PRO A 18 10.25 -10.59 22.15
N ALA A 19 10.51 -11.20 23.29
CA ALA A 19 9.50 -11.51 24.29
C ALA A 19 8.66 -10.30 24.76
N PRO A 20 9.24 -9.09 24.97
CA PRO A 20 8.43 -7.90 25.32
C PRO A 20 7.42 -7.52 24.25
N LEU A 21 7.76 -7.69 22.96
CA LEU A 21 6.84 -7.40 21.85
C LEU A 21 5.74 -8.45 21.74
N GLN A 22 6.07 -9.72 21.94
CA GLN A 22 5.06 -10.79 22.02
C GLN A 22 4.05 -10.53 23.13
N MET A 23 4.53 -10.13 24.32
CA MET A 23 3.66 -9.78 25.45
C MET A 23 2.78 -8.58 25.12
N GLY A 24 3.34 -7.54 24.49
CA GLY A 24 2.57 -6.36 24.05
C GLY A 24 1.44 -6.73 23.08
N VAL A 25 1.72 -7.58 22.11
CA VAL A 25 0.71 -8.08 21.15
C VAL A 25 -0.35 -8.91 21.86
N ALA A 26 0.06 -9.83 22.76
CA ALA A 26 -0.87 -10.66 23.52
C ALA A 26 -1.83 -9.81 24.37
N LEU A 27 -1.29 -8.83 25.11
CA LEU A 27 -2.09 -7.90 25.90
C LEU A 27 -3.03 -7.07 25.02
N GLY A 28 -2.57 -6.58 23.86
CA GLY A 28 -3.41 -5.88 22.91
C GLY A 28 -4.58 -6.73 22.42
N LEU A 29 -4.31 -7.97 21.98
CA LEU A 29 -5.36 -8.90 21.52
C LEU A 29 -6.37 -9.27 22.61
N LEU A 30 -5.94 -9.33 23.88
CA LEU A 30 -6.81 -9.65 25.00
C LEU A 30 -7.63 -8.46 25.51
N SER A 31 -7.15 -7.23 25.34
CA SER A 31 -7.75 -6.02 25.91
C SER A 31 -8.54 -5.18 24.92
N LEU A 32 -8.26 -5.29 23.61
CA LEU A 32 -8.97 -4.54 22.60
C LEU A 32 -10.32 -5.20 22.30
N THR A 33 -11.37 -4.37 22.25
CA THR A 33 -12.74 -4.80 21.99
C THR A 33 -13.04 -4.86 20.49
N ASP A 34 -14.13 -5.50 20.11
CA ASP A 34 -14.62 -5.53 18.72
C ASP A 34 -14.88 -4.12 18.17
N ASP A 35 -15.26 -3.17 19.00
CA ASP A 35 -15.47 -1.76 18.62
C ASP A 35 -14.19 -1.12 18.12
N TYR A 36 -13.03 -1.45 18.72
CA TYR A 36 -11.75 -0.97 18.23
C TYR A 36 -11.48 -1.44 16.79
N TYR A 37 -11.71 -2.73 16.52
CA TYR A 37 -11.49 -3.29 15.19
C TYR A 37 -12.51 -2.81 14.17
N ALA A 38 -13.77 -2.59 14.61
CA ALA A 38 -14.81 -1.98 13.79
C ALA A 38 -14.44 -0.55 13.38
N GLY A 39 -14.04 0.28 14.34
CA GLY A 39 -13.59 1.65 14.08
C GLY A 39 -12.33 1.72 13.21
N LEU A 40 -11.37 0.79 13.40
CA LEU A 40 -10.20 0.68 12.54
C LEU A 40 -10.59 0.38 11.09
N ARG A 41 -11.51 -0.56 10.89
CA ARG A 41 -12.01 -0.92 9.56
C ARG A 41 -12.73 0.25 8.89
N GLU A 42 -13.58 0.97 9.60
CA GLU A 42 -14.30 2.16 9.09
C GLU A 42 -13.31 3.25 8.67
N ASN A 43 -12.31 3.54 9.51
CA ASN A 43 -11.27 4.52 9.20
C ASN A 43 -10.51 4.15 7.93
N PHE A 44 -10.07 2.89 7.80
CA PHE A 44 -9.35 2.45 6.60
C PHE A 44 -10.24 2.38 5.35
N ASN A 45 -11.52 2.09 5.48
CA ASN A 45 -12.46 2.16 4.37
C ASN A 45 -12.60 3.61 3.85
N ALA A 46 -12.77 4.58 4.74
CA ALA A 46 -12.84 6.00 4.35
C ALA A 46 -11.55 6.46 3.63
N LYS A 47 -10.37 6.06 4.13
CA LYS A 47 -9.08 6.35 3.49
C LYS A 47 -8.96 5.69 2.11
N ARG A 48 -9.38 4.45 1.97
CA ARG A 48 -9.41 3.72 0.70
C ARG A 48 -10.29 4.43 -0.34
N GLU A 49 -11.50 4.80 0.04
CA GLU A 49 -12.43 5.51 -0.84
C GLU A 49 -11.87 6.85 -1.30
N LYS A 50 -11.26 7.61 -0.37
CA LYS A 50 -10.64 8.89 -0.64
C LYS A 50 -9.54 8.80 -1.70
N ILE A 51 -8.57 7.87 -1.53
CA ILE A 51 -7.48 7.71 -2.50
C ILE A 51 -7.95 7.14 -3.83
N CYS A 52 -8.86 6.15 -3.82
CA CYS A 52 -9.41 5.59 -5.05
C CYS A 52 -10.17 6.64 -5.86
N SER A 53 -10.97 7.48 -5.20
CA SER A 53 -11.65 8.61 -5.85
C SER A 53 -10.66 9.61 -6.47
N ALA A 54 -9.59 9.96 -5.75
CA ALA A 54 -8.58 10.89 -6.26
C ALA A 54 -7.85 10.34 -7.49
N LEU A 55 -7.45 9.06 -7.45
CA LEU A 55 -6.82 8.37 -8.57
C LEU A 55 -7.76 8.30 -9.79
N GLN A 56 -9.03 7.97 -9.56
CA GLN A 56 -10.03 7.90 -10.63
C GLN A 56 -10.24 9.26 -11.32
N VAL A 57 -10.36 10.33 -10.55
CA VAL A 57 -10.50 11.70 -11.07
C VAL A 57 -9.27 12.10 -11.91
N ALA A 58 -8.08 11.71 -11.48
CA ALA A 58 -6.83 11.93 -12.22
C ALA A 58 -6.70 11.04 -13.47
N GLY A 59 -7.63 10.13 -13.72
CA GLY A 59 -7.57 9.21 -14.85
C GLY A 59 -6.62 8.02 -14.66
N LEU A 60 -6.12 7.82 -13.44
CA LEU A 60 -5.37 6.64 -13.02
C LEU A 60 -6.39 5.63 -12.47
N LYS A 61 -6.62 4.52 -13.18
CA LYS A 61 -7.68 3.56 -12.81
C LYS A 61 -7.25 2.73 -11.57
N PRO A 62 -7.84 2.93 -10.39
CA PRO A 62 -7.54 2.12 -9.22
C PRO A 62 -8.21 0.75 -9.31
N HIS A 63 -7.50 -0.29 -8.90
CA HIS A 63 -8.06 -1.60 -8.57
C HIS A 63 -8.45 -1.57 -7.10
N VAL A 64 -9.74 -1.32 -6.82
CA VAL A 64 -10.23 -1.15 -5.46
C VAL A 64 -10.04 -2.45 -4.67
N PRO A 65 -9.20 -2.46 -3.61
CA PRO A 65 -8.95 -3.67 -2.85
C PRO A 65 -10.09 -3.95 -1.86
N GLU A 66 -10.35 -5.22 -1.61
CA GLU A 66 -11.31 -5.66 -0.58
C GLU A 66 -10.71 -5.60 0.84
N GLY A 67 -9.41 -5.47 0.94
CA GLY A 67 -8.66 -5.39 2.21
C GLY A 67 -7.31 -4.68 2.04
N ALA A 68 -6.41 -4.88 3.00
CA ALA A 68 -5.09 -4.25 3.06
C ALA A 68 -5.15 -2.71 3.24
N TYR A 69 -4.03 -2.05 3.04
CA TYR A 69 -3.85 -0.60 3.26
C TYR A 69 -3.15 0.07 2.05
N TYR A 70 -3.21 -0.56 0.91
CA TYR A 70 -2.67 -0.06 -0.35
C TYR A 70 -3.58 -0.40 -1.52
N VAL A 71 -3.48 0.38 -2.58
CA VAL A 71 -4.21 0.21 -3.84
C VAL A 71 -3.22 0.14 -4.99
N LEU A 72 -3.46 -0.75 -5.94
CA LEU A 72 -2.81 -0.73 -7.25
C LEU A 72 -3.62 0.16 -8.19
N ALA A 73 -2.93 0.99 -8.97
CA ALA A 73 -3.57 1.80 -9.99
C ALA A 73 -2.82 1.69 -11.32
N ASP A 74 -3.56 1.76 -12.42
CA ASP A 74 -3.02 1.79 -13.77
C ASP A 74 -2.36 3.15 -14.04
N LEU A 75 -1.06 3.10 -14.34
CA LEU A 75 -0.22 4.25 -14.67
C LEU A 75 0.02 4.41 -16.18
N SER A 76 -0.68 3.67 -17.02
CA SER A 76 -0.43 3.63 -18.49
C SER A 76 -0.52 5.00 -19.16
N ARG A 77 -1.28 5.94 -18.58
CA ARG A 77 -1.43 7.32 -19.06
C ARG A 77 -0.28 8.25 -18.69
N LEU A 78 0.60 7.83 -17.80
CA LEU A 78 1.82 8.56 -17.44
C LEU A 78 2.94 8.28 -18.44
N ARG A 79 3.90 9.21 -18.53
CA ARG A 79 5.04 9.10 -19.44
C ARG A 79 6.04 8.06 -18.94
N GLY A 80 6.51 7.22 -19.84
CA GLY A 80 7.53 6.21 -19.57
C GLY A 80 7.21 4.86 -20.20
N SER A 81 8.23 4.05 -20.42
CA SER A 81 8.14 2.71 -20.99
C SER A 81 8.00 1.63 -19.91
N SER A 82 8.41 1.94 -18.66
CA SER A 82 8.38 1.04 -17.53
C SER A 82 7.56 1.61 -16.36
N SER A 83 7.13 0.76 -15.44
CA SER A 83 6.44 1.17 -14.20
C SER A 83 7.29 2.12 -13.37
N ARG A 84 8.63 1.95 -13.38
CA ARG A 84 9.56 2.84 -12.70
C ARG A 84 9.57 4.23 -13.32
N GLU A 85 9.63 4.34 -14.64
CA GLU A 85 9.62 5.63 -15.32
C GLU A 85 8.30 6.36 -15.11
N ARG A 86 7.15 5.65 -15.17
CA ARG A 86 5.82 6.20 -14.88
C ARG A 86 5.71 6.67 -13.42
N ALA A 87 6.22 5.89 -12.47
CA ALA A 87 6.27 6.32 -11.07
C ALA A 87 7.12 7.58 -10.87
N MET A 88 8.23 7.70 -11.61
CA MET A 88 9.07 8.91 -11.58
C MET A 88 8.39 10.11 -12.27
N ASP A 89 7.63 9.90 -13.35
CA ASP A 89 6.82 10.96 -13.97
C ASP A 89 5.76 11.48 -13.00
N LEU A 90 5.05 10.58 -12.32
CA LEU A 90 4.10 10.93 -11.27
C LEU A 90 4.76 11.76 -10.17
N LEU A 91 5.89 11.29 -9.66
CA LEU A 91 6.62 11.96 -8.59
C LEU A 91 7.03 13.39 -8.98
N ARG A 92 7.57 13.58 -10.18
CA ARG A 92 8.00 14.91 -10.68
C ARG A 92 6.82 15.88 -10.84
N ARG A 93 5.66 15.37 -11.25
CA ARG A 93 4.47 16.20 -11.54
C ARG A 93 3.63 16.51 -10.31
N THR A 94 3.60 15.61 -9.33
CA THR A 94 2.71 15.73 -8.18
C THR A 94 3.43 15.80 -6.83
N GLY A 95 4.70 15.38 -6.77
CA GLY A 95 5.41 15.16 -5.51
C GLY A 95 4.97 13.89 -4.77
N ILE A 96 4.12 13.04 -5.38
CA ILE A 96 3.61 11.81 -4.76
C ILE A 96 4.40 10.61 -5.27
N ALA A 97 4.96 9.84 -4.33
CA ALA A 97 5.65 8.60 -4.63
C ALA A 97 4.70 7.40 -4.59
N CYS A 98 4.85 6.50 -5.56
CA CYS A 98 4.26 5.17 -5.53
C CYS A 98 5.35 4.12 -5.74
N VAL A 99 5.06 2.88 -5.38
CA VAL A 99 5.98 1.76 -5.66
C VAL A 99 5.69 1.23 -7.06
N PRO A 100 6.67 1.16 -7.97
CA PRO A 100 6.49 0.59 -9.30
C PRO A 100 5.94 -0.84 -9.24
N GLY A 101 4.99 -1.17 -10.11
CA GLY A 101 4.32 -2.47 -10.10
C GLY A 101 5.28 -3.63 -10.40
N ALA A 102 6.28 -3.44 -11.24
CA ALA A 102 7.31 -4.45 -11.53
C ALA A 102 7.97 -5.04 -10.26
N ALA A 103 7.96 -4.31 -9.13
CA ALA A 103 8.48 -4.82 -7.87
C ALA A 103 7.69 -6.02 -7.29
N PHE A 104 6.48 -6.29 -7.79
CA PHE A 104 5.56 -7.31 -7.28
C PHE A 104 5.30 -8.47 -8.23
N TYR A 105 5.82 -8.39 -9.45
CA TYR A 105 5.59 -9.38 -10.51
C TYR A 105 6.93 -9.95 -10.99
N ARG A 106 6.90 -11.20 -11.45
CA ARG A 106 8.09 -11.86 -12.02
C ARG A 106 8.25 -11.61 -13.51
N ASP A 107 7.22 -11.10 -14.14
CA ASP A 107 7.12 -10.80 -15.57
C ASP A 107 6.68 -9.35 -15.79
N ASP A 108 6.46 -8.97 -17.02
CA ASP A 108 6.10 -7.60 -17.40
C ASP A 108 4.65 -7.21 -17.05
N SER A 109 3.86 -8.11 -16.45
CA SER A 109 2.46 -7.83 -16.10
C SER A 109 2.29 -6.69 -15.07
N GLY A 110 3.35 -6.40 -14.31
CA GLY A 110 3.40 -5.28 -13.37
C GLY A 110 3.75 -3.92 -13.95
N GLU A 111 4.17 -3.85 -15.23
CA GLU A 111 4.75 -2.64 -15.81
C GLU A 111 3.77 -1.47 -15.99
N LEU A 112 2.48 -1.74 -16.00
CA LEU A 112 1.47 -0.70 -16.09
C LEU A 112 0.99 -0.19 -14.73
N PHE A 113 1.42 -0.78 -13.63
CA PHE A 113 0.86 -0.50 -12.31
C PHE A 113 1.80 0.29 -11.40
N GLY A 114 1.18 1.02 -10.47
CA GLY A 114 1.83 1.60 -9.30
C GLY A 114 1.03 1.30 -8.03
N ARG A 115 1.73 1.02 -6.93
CA ARG A 115 1.12 0.75 -5.63
C ARG A 115 1.17 1.99 -4.75
N PHE A 116 0.02 2.42 -4.26
CA PHE A 116 -0.17 3.55 -3.35
C PHE A 116 -0.58 3.06 -1.96
N SER A 117 0.11 3.52 -0.91
CA SER A 117 -0.29 3.25 0.47
C SER A 117 -1.19 4.36 0.99
N PHE A 118 -2.35 4.01 1.55
CA PHE A 118 -3.26 4.94 2.21
C PHE A 118 -3.21 4.86 3.74
N ALA A 119 -2.31 4.05 4.31
CA ALA A 119 -2.03 4.03 5.74
C ALA A 119 -1.20 5.27 6.15
N LYS A 120 -1.81 6.43 6.06
CA LYS A 120 -1.22 7.74 6.36
C LYS A 120 -2.12 8.50 7.34
N ARG A 121 -1.57 9.55 7.99
CA ARG A 121 -2.39 10.52 8.71
C ARG A 121 -3.31 11.23 7.72
N ASP A 122 -4.47 11.65 8.20
CA ASP A 122 -5.51 12.20 7.33
C ASP A 122 -5.05 13.44 6.57
N GLU A 123 -4.32 14.34 7.23
CA GLU A 123 -3.81 15.57 6.59
C GLU A 123 -2.84 15.26 5.44
N VAL A 124 -1.99 14.24 5.62
CA VAL A 124 -1.03 13.81 4.58
C VAL A 124 -1.77 13.16 3.41
N LEU A 125 -2.80 12.36 3.70
CA LEU A 125 -3.60 11.71 2.67
C LEU A 125 -4.43 12.72 1.90
N ASP A 126 -5.02 13.71 2.58
CA ASP A 126 -5.81 14.77 1.97
C ASP A 126 -4.96 15.60 1.01
N GLU A 127 -3.79 16.05 1.45
CA GLU A 127 -2.84 16.77 0.61
C GLU A 127 -2.41 15.94 -0.60
N ALA A 128 -2.10 14.65 -0.40
CA ALA A 128 -1.73 13.76 -1.49
C ALA A 128 -2.87 13.60 -2.51
N CYS A 129 -4.10 13.42 -2.05
CA CYS A 129 -5.27 13.32 -2.91
C CYS A 129 -5.53 14.59 -3.71
N GLU A 130 -5.35 15.77 -3.10
CA GLU A 130 -5.47 17.05 -3.82
C GLU A 130 -4.43 17.19 -4.92
N ARG A 131 -3.17 16.85 -4.64
CA ARG A 131 -2.09 16.89 -5.63
C ARG A 131 -2.34 15.91 -6.79
N ILE A 132 -2.84 14.70 -6.50
CA ILE A 132 -3.21 13.72 -7.50
C ILE A 132 -4.34 14.24 -8.39
N ARG A 133 -5.42 14.83 -7.82
CA ARG A 133 -6.55 15.37 -8.60
C ARG A 133 -6.16 16.49 -9.56
N ARG A 134 -5.09 17.24 -9.26
CA ARG A 134 -4.56 18.31 -10.14
C ARG A 134 -3.70 17.78 -11.29
N LEU A 135 -3.46 16.47 -11.36
CA LEU A 135 -2.69 15.86 -12.42
C LEU A 135 -3.47 15.94 -13.73
N SER A 136 -2.90 16.61 -14.73
CA SER A 136 -3.43 16.63 -16.11
C SER A 136 -2.73 15.54 -16.93
N LEU A 137 -3.45 14.59 -17.46
CA LEU A 137 -2.94 13.47 -18.25
C LEU A 137 -3.24 13.62 -19.74
#